data_2ce39fb326acd00c95aae48e236de0d8
#
_entry.id   2ce39fb326acd00c95aae48e236de0d8
#
_cell.length_a   1.000
_cell.length_b   1.000
_cell.length_c   1.000
_cell.angle_alpha   90.00
_cell.angle_beta   90.00
_cell.angle_gamma   90.00
#
_symmetry.space_group_name_H-M   'P 1'
#
loop_
_entity.id
_entity.type
_entity.pdbx_description
1 polymer ?
#
loop_
_entity_poly.entity_id
_entity_poly.type
_entity_poly.pdbx_seq_one_letter_code
_entity_poly.pdbx_strand_id
1 'polypeptide(L)'
;VLTVQEPGGRTRELSADHVIAATGYRVDLAAMDFLGHELRTELAVSRGTPRLGAGYVSSVPGLYFTGLPAAASYGPVMRFVCGTEFASPRLAGHLAAAHG
;
A
#
# COMPACT_ATOMS: atom_id res chain seq x y z
N VAL A 1 21.94 -20.99 11.03
CA VAL A 1 22.45 -19.70 11.57
C VAL A 1 21.91 -18.56 10.73
N LEU A 2 21.34 -17.59 11.39
CA LEU A 2 20.82 -16.38 10.77
C LEU A 2 21.77 -15.21 11.06
N THR A 3 22.12 -14.48 10.04
CA THR A 3 22.83 -13.21 10.20
C THR A 3 21.83 -12.07 10.18
N VAL A 4 21.75 -11.34 11.29
CA VAL A 4 20.81 -10.22 11.44
C VAL A 4 21.60 -8.92 11.41
N GLN A 5 21.16 -7.99 10.58
CA GLN A 5 21.70 -6.64 10.57
C GLN A 5 20.89 -5.76 11.53
N GLU A 6 21.58 -5.19 12.50
CA GLU A 6 20.97 -4.27 13.47
C GLU A 6 21.00 -2.84 12.95
N PRO A 7 20.15 -1.95 13.50
CA PRO A 7 20.26 -0.52 13.23
C PRO A 7 21.66 -0.01 13.57
N GLY A 8 22.30 0.70 12.65
CA GLY A 8 23.68 1.15 12.80
C GLY A 8 24.72 0.30 12.08
N GLY A 9 24.30 -0.75 11.36
CA GLY A 9 25.17 -1.54 10.50
C GLY A 9 25.89 -2.71 11.17
N ARG A 10 25.67 -2.95 12.47
CA ARG A 10 26.22 -4.12 13.17
C ARG A 10 25.48 -5.38 12.72
N THR A 11 26.21 -6.46 12.59
CA THR A 11 25.65 -7.77 12.30
C THR A 11 25.76 -8.67 13.53
N ARG A 12 24.75 -9.50 13.72
CA ARG A 12 24.70 -10.49 14.79
C ARG A 12 24.24 -11.83 14.23
N GLU A 13 24.87 -12.89 14.66
CA GLU A 13 24.42 -14.24 14.33
C GLU A 13 23.46 -14.78 15.37
N LEU A 14 22.37 -15.38 14.90
CA LEU A 14 21.38 -16.05 15.71
C LEU A 14 21.30 -17.51 15.29
N SER A 15 21.29 -18.42 16.27
CA SER A 15 21.06 -19.82 16.03
C SER A 15 19.59 -20.14 16.32
N ALA A 16 18.92 -20.79 15.36
CA ALA A 16 17.53 -21.20 15.50
C ALA A 16 17.31 -22.51 14.75
N ASP A 17 16.41 -23.36 15.29
CA ASP A 17 16.02 -24.60 14.65
C ASP A 17 15.01 -24.37 13.52
N HIS A 18 14.15 -23.37 13.69
CA HIS A 18 13.13 -23.01 12.74
C HIS A 18 13.08 -21.49 12.54
N VAL A 19 12.77 -21.08 11.33
CA VAL A 19 12.61 -19.65 10.98
C VAL A 19 11.26 -19.45 10.30
N ILE A 20 10.50 -18.50 10.80
CA ILE A 20 9.24 -18.09 10.17
C ILE A 20 9.44 -16.67 9.66
N ALA A 21 9.41 -16.52 8.33
CA ALA A 21 9.57 -15.23 7.68
C ALA A 21 8.20 -14.52 7.56
N ALA A 22 7.81 -13.84 8.63
CA ALA A 22 6.56 -13.07 8.68
C ALA A 22 6.81 -11.61 8.27
N THR A 23 7.31 -11.42 7.06
CA THR A 23 7.79 -10.13 6.55
C THR A 23 6.69 -9.23 5.99
N GLY A 24 5.45 -9.74 5.88
CA GLY A 24 4.32 -9.01 5.33
C GLY A 24 4.37 -8.90 3.81
N TYR A 25 3.61 -7.96 3.28
CA TYR A 25 3.45 -7.75 1.84
C TYR A 25 4.01 -6.39 1.44
N ARG A 26 4.58 -6.34 0.26
CA ARG A 26 5.00 -5.09 -0.38
C ARG A 26 4.00 -4.74 -1.47
N VAL A 27 3.62 -3.47 -1.56
CA VAL A 27 2.84 -2.97 -2.68
C VAL A 27 3.77 -2.87 -3.90
N ASP A 28 3.37 -3.52 -4.97
CA ASP A 28 4.06 -3.46 -6.26
C ASP A 28 3.01 -3.25 -7.35
N LEU A 29 2.92 -2.03 -7.84
CA LEU A 29 1.96 -1.67 -8.88
C LEU A 29 2.25 -2.39 -10.20
N ALA A 30 3.52 -2.73 -10.46
CA ALA A 30 3.89 -3.49 -11.65
C ALA A 30 3.36 -4.92 -11.63
N ALA A 31 3.13 -5.48 -10.43
CA ALA A 31 2.52 -6.81 -10.28
C ALA A 31 1.00 -6.80 -10.45
N MET A 32 0.38 -5.62 -10.47
CA MET A 32 -1.04 -5.47 -10.76
C MET A 32 -1.26 -5.46 -12.28
N ASP A 33 -1.28 -6.63 -12.88
CA ASP A 33 -1.33 -6.83 -14.32
C ASP A 33 -2.66 -6.38 -14.96
N PHE A 34 -3.72 -6.21 -14.15
CA PHE A 34 -4.97 -5.62 -14.59
C PHE A 34 -4.87 -4.10 -14.86
N LEU A 35 -3.83 -3.44 -14.38
CA LEU A 35 -3.54 -2.05 -14.72
C LEU A 35 -2.75 -2.00 -16.02
N GLY A 36 -3.33 -1.41 -17.06
CA GLY A 36 -2.65 -1.24 -18.34
C GLY A 36 -1.39 -0.37 -18.22
N HIS A 37 -0.50 -0.52 -19.17
CA HIS A 37 0.76 0.21 -19.20
C HIS A 37 0.55 1.74 -19.17
N GLU A 38 -0.43 2.25 -19.90
CA GLU A 38 -0.75 3.68 -19.93
C GLU A 38 -1.17 4.21 -18.56
N LEU A 39 -2.05 3.47 -17.87
CA LEU A 39 -2.47 3.83 -16.49
C LEU A 39 -1.29 3.86 -15.53
N ARG A 40 -0.40 2.87 -15.64
CA ARG A 40 0.78 2.79 -14.76
C ARG A 40 1.75 3.94 -14.99
N THR A 41 1.90 4.40 -16.24
CA THR A 41 2.79 5.53 -16.55
C THR A 41 2.20 6.87 -16.11
N GLU A 42 0.88 7.04 -16.17
CA GLU A 42 0.20 8.25 -15.72
C GLU A 42 0.06 8.33 -14.19
N LEU A 43 0.12 7.21 -13.52
CA LEU A 43 -0.11 7.14 -12.08
C LEU A 43 1.08 7.73 -11.31
N ALA A 44 0.82 8.74 -10.49
CA ALA A 44 1.82 9.28 -9.59
C ALA A 44 2.10 8.29 -8.46
N VAL A 45 3.38 7.96 -8.30
CA VAL A 45 3.85 6.91 -7.39
C VAL A 45 4.94 7.49 -6.49
N SER A 46 4.92 7.09 -5.23
CA SER A 46 5.99 7.38 -4.27
C SER A 46 6.38 6.09 -3.59
N ARG A 47 7.67 5.70 -3.72
CA ARG A 47 8.22 4.46 -3.13
C ARG A 47 7.42 3.20 -3.50
N GLY A 48 7.00 3.10 -4.76
CA GLY A 48 6.25 1.95 -5.26
C GLY A 48 4.76 1.94 -4.92
N THR A 49 4.27 2.94 -4.20
CA THR A 49 2.85 3.06 -3.83
C THR A 49 2.19 4.23 -4.54
N PRO A 50 0.88 4.14 -4.86
CA PRO A 50 0.19 5.26 -5.48
C PRO A 50 0.07 6.42 -4.50
N ARG A 51 0.23 7.64 -5.00
CA ARG A 51 -0.05 8.85 -4.24
C ARG A 51 -1.54 9.13 -4.31
N LEU A 52 -2.19 9.21 -3.14
CA LEU A 52 -3.64 9.37 -3.05
C LEU A 52 -3.99 10.72 -2.45
N GLY A 53 -4.99 11.37 -3.05
CA GLY A 53 -5.62 12.57 -2.52
C GLY A 53 -6.87 12.25 -1.69
N ALA A 54 -7.72 13.25 -1.51
CA ALA A 54 -8.98 13.11 -0.77
C ALA A 54 -9.86 12.03 -1.41
N GLY A 55 -10.56 11.26 -0.57
CA GLY A 55 -11.46 10.21 -1.05
C GLY A 55 -10.76 9.04 -1.72
N TYR A 56 -9.46 8.83 -1.47
CA TYR A 56 -8.66 7.73 -2.02
C TYR A 56 -8.42 7.81 -3.52
N VAL A 57 -8.60 8.98 -4.12
CA VAL A 57 -8.37 9.18 -5.54
C VAL A 57 -6.89 9.20 -5.85
N SER A 58 -6.49 8.53 -6.94
CA SER A 58 -5.14 8.61 -7.47
C SER A 58 -4.97 9.86 -8.35
N SER A 59 -3.79 10.05 -8.93
CA SER A 59 -3.56 11.10 -9.91
C SER A 59 -4.32 10.89 -11.23
N VAL A 60 -4.79 9.67 -11.47
CA VAL A 60 -5.59 9.32 -12.65
C VAL A 60 -7.07 9.49 -12.30
N PRO A 61 -7.81 10.37 -12.99
CA PRO A 61 -9.25 10.55 -12.72
C PRO A 61 -10.04 9.25 -12.85
N GLY A 62 -10.87 8.96 -11.84
CA GLY A 62 -11.69 7.76 -11.82
C GLY A 62 -11.00 6.51 -11.28
N LEU A 63 -9.72 6.58 -10.97
CA LEU A 63 -8.96 5.47 -10.39
C LEU A 63 -8.70 5.71 -8.90
N TYR A 64 -9.17 4.81 -8.08
CA TYR A 64 -9.10 4.88 -6.62
C TYR A 64 -8.39 3.65 -6.07
N PHE A 65 -7.70 3.81 -4.95
CA PHE A 65 -7.06 2.71 -4.24
C PHE A 65 -7.47 2.70 -2.78
N THR A 66 -7.86 1.54 -2.28
CA THR A 66 -8.11 1.28 -0.86
C THR A 66 -7.27 0.08 -0.41
N GLY A 67 -7.29 -0.19 0.88
CA GLY A 67 -6.53 -1.30 1.44
C GLY A 67 -5.03 -1.04 1.49
N LEU A 68 -4.25 -2.07 1.30
CA LEU A 68 -2.78 -2.00 1.41
C LEU A 68 -2.15 -0.89 0.54
N PRO A 69 -2.55 -0.69 -0.72
CA PRO A 69 -1.98 0.41 -1.51
C PRO A 69 -2.21 1.80 -0.94
N ALA A 70 -3.24 1.98 -0.10
CA ALA A 70 -3.54 3.26 0.53
C ALA A 70 -2.76 3.50 1.83
N ALA A 71 -2.02 2.52 2.33
CA ALA A 71 -1.36 2.62 3.64
C ALA A 71 -0.32 3.74 3.70
N ALA A 72 0.40 3.99 2.63
CA ALA A 72 1.40 5.05 2.58
C ALA A 72 0.80 6.45 2.69
N SER A 73 -0.41 6.65 2.15
CA SER A 73 -1.11 7.94 2.18
C SER A 73 -1.99 8.13 3.41
N TYR A 74 -2.62 7.06 3.90
CA TYR A 74 -3.63 7.11 4.95
C TYR A 74 -3.25 6.41 6.26
N GLY A 75 -2.09 5.77 6.30
CA GLY A 75 -1.57 5.14 7.50
C GLY A 75 -1.75 3.62 7.55
N PRO A 76 -1.06 2.97 8.52
CA PRO A 76 -0.92 1.51 8.55
C PRO A 76 -2.22 0.75 8.80
N VAL A 77 -3.26 1.40 9.34
CA VAL A 77 -4.56 0.76 9.56
C VAL A 77 -5.22 0.30 8.24
N MET A 78 -4.83 0.89 7.13
CA MET A 78 -5.30 0.49 5.79
C MET A 78 -4.82 -0.91 5.38
N ARG A 79 -3.84 -1.47 6.07
CA ARG A 79 -3.37 -2.85 5.85
C ARG A 79 -4.34 -3.90 6.38
N PHE A 80 -5.29 -3.51 7.19
CA PHE A 80 -6.20 -4.41 7.90
C PHE A 80 -7.63 -4.20 7.43
N VAL A 81 -8.45 -5.24 7.59
CA VAL A 81 -9.88 -5.17 7.25
C VAL A 81 -10.59 -4.07 8.04
N CYS A 82 -10.20 -3.82 9.27
CA CYS A 82 -10.78 -2.74 10.08
C CYS A 82 -10.58 -1.34 9.48
N GLY A 83 -9.64 -1.17 8.56
CA GLY A 83 -9.47 0.08 7.83
C GLY A 83 -10.67 0.45 6.97
N THR A 84 -11.54 -0.51 6.64
CA THR A 84 -12.76 -0.27 5.87
C THR A 84 -13.76 0.61 6.60
N GLU A 85 -13.79 0.58 7.93
CA GLU A 85 -14.65 1.47 8.73
C GLU A 85 -14.35 2.93 8.47
N PHE A 86 -13.08 3.24 8.27
CA PHE A 86 -12.63 4.58 7.92
C PHE A 86 -12.78 4.86 6.42
N ALA A 87 -12.33 3.94 5.58
CA ALA A 87 -12.21 4.13 4.13
C ALA A 87 -13.57 4.15 3.42
N SER A 88 -14.45 3.21 3.76
CA SER A 88 -15.70 3.01 3.01
C SER A 88 -16.61 4.23 2.99
N PRO A 89 -16.94 4.88 4.13
CA PRO A 89 -17.81 6.05 4.10
C PRO A 89 -17.17 7.24 3.38
N ARG A 90 -15.85 7.40 3.48
CA ARG A 90 -15.14 8.49 2.82
C ARG A 90 -15.09 8.30 1.31
N LEU A 91 -14.79 7.10 0.86
CA LEU A 91 -14.78 6.76 -0.55
C LEU A 91 -16.18 6.88 -1.15
N ALA A 92 -17.19 6.31 -0.49
CA ALA A 92 -18.58 6.37 -0.94
C ALA A 92 -19.06 7.82 -1.03
N GLY A 93 -18.76 8.64 -0.03
CA GLY A 93 -19.13 10.06 -0.02
C GLY A 93 -18.45 10.83 -1.16
N HIS A 94 -17.19 10.55 -1.41
CA HIS A 94 -16.44 11.18 -2.49
C HIS A 94 -16.99 10.79 -3.87
N LEU A 95 -17.27 9.50 -4.07
CA LEU A 95 -17.84 8.99 -5.31
C LEU A 95 -19.24 9.57 -5.56
N ALA A 96 -20.06 9.66 -4.54
CA ALA A 96 -21.41 10.24 -4.65
C ALA A 96 -21.34 11.72 -5.03
N ALA A 97 -20.41 12.48 -4.46
CA ALA A 97 -20.20 13.89 -4.79
C ALA A 97 -19.68 14.08 -6.21
N ALA A 98 -18.82 13.18 -6.69
CA ALA A 98 -18.19 13.24 -8.02
C ALA A 98 -19.16 12.82 -9.15
N HIS A 99 -20.09 11.92 -8.85
CA HIS A 99 -20.98 11.29 -9.85
C HIS A 99 -22.49 11.48 -9.56
N GLY A 100 -22.80 12.22 -8.52
CA GLY A 100 -24.19 12.49 -8.07
C GLY A 100 -24.86 13.69 -8.75
#